data_e463fab29a6ff6c860ac19f8cc1d4dfa
#
_entry.id   e463fab29a6ff6c860ac19f8cc1d4dfa
#
_cell.length_a   1.000
_cell.length_b   1.000
_cell.length_c   1.000
_cell.angle_alpha   90.00
_cell.angle_beta   90.00
_cell.angle_gamma   90.00
#
_symmetry.space_group_name_H-M   'P 1'
#
loop_
_entity.id
_entity.type
_entity.pdbx_description
1 polymer ?
#
loop_
_entity_poly.entity_id
_entity_poly.type
_entity_poly.pdbx_seq_one_letter_code
_entity_poly.pdbx_strand_id
1 'polypeptide(L)'
;HAEKFMEFLHDSDVPFRLKPIDAPVEKFDDLKAPLLFQLKHEKLVTSLIMNIYEEALKEHNHMVTRFLDWFIDEQFEEEKHSKELIDRYELLCDSGLGLAKFDKELKERK
;
A
#
# COMPACT_ATOMS: atom_id res chain seq x y z
N HIS A 1 2.77 -6.77 5.97
CA HIS A 1 2.59 -5.67 6.94
C HIS A 1 1.13 -5.45 7.32
N ALA A 2 0.22 -5.64 6.38
CA ALA A 2 -1.20 -5.47 6.64
C ALA A 2 -1.71 -6.41 7.74
N GLU A 3 -1.27 -7.66 7.74
CA GLU A 3 -1.66 -8.64 8.76
C GLU A 3 -1.23 -8.23 10.16
N LYS A 4 0.01 -7.77 10.31
CA LYS A 4 0.55 -7.29 11.57
C LYS A 4 -0.23 -6.09 12.09
N PHE A 5 -0.59 -5.18 11.21
CA PHE A 5 -1.38 -4.01 11.55
C PHE A 5 -2.79 -4.40 11.96
N MET A 6 -3.40 -5.34 11.23
CA MET A 6 -4.73 -5.84 11.55
C MET A 6 -4.77 -6.54 12.91
N GLU A 7 -3.78 -7.36 13.21
CA GLU A 7 -3.64 -8.01 14.51
C GLU A 7 -3.53 -6.99 15.64
N PHE A 8 -2.72 -5.95 15.42
CA PHE A 8 -2.57 -4.89 16.40
C PHE A 8 -3.89 -4.16 16.66
N LEU A 9 -4.63 -3.83 15.61
CA LEU A 9 -5.93 -3.17 15.74
C LEU A 9 -6.94 -4.05 16.46
N HIS A 10 -6.93 -5.34 16.18
CA HIS A 10 -7.80 -6.30 16.84
C HIS A 10 -7.49 -6.39 18.34
N ASP A 11 -6.21 -6.49 18.68
CA ASP A 11 -5.75 -6.56 20.08
C ASP A 11 -6.02 -5.26 20.85
N SER A 12 -6.10 -4.14 20.14
CA SER A 12 -6.35 -2.82 20.71
C SER A 12 -7.82 -2.45 20.79
N ASP A 13 -8.72 -3.36 20.40
CA ASP A 13 -10.16 -3.14 20.38
C ASP A 13 -10.62 -1.98 19.50
N VAL A 14 -9.85 -1.67 18.47
CA VAL A 14 -10.20 -0.63 17.51
C VAL A 14 -11.06 -1.21 16.39
N PRO A 15 -12.28 -0.71 16.16
CA PRO A 15 -13.10 -1.20 15.06
C PRO A 15 -12.44 -0.82 13.73
N PHE A 16 -12.08 -1.84 12.96
CA PHE A 16 -11.40 -1.66 11.68
C PHE A 16 -11.84 -2.74 10.71
N ARG A 17 -12.15 -2.33 9.47
CA ARG A 17 -12.47 -3.25 8.40
C ARG A 17 -11.69 -2.86 7.15
N LEU A 18 -10.89 -3.78 6.66
CA LEU A 18 -10.18 -3.62 5.41
C LEU A 18 -10.67 -4.70 4.46
N LYS A 19 -11.25 -4.29 3.34
CA LYS A 19 -11.64 -5.24 2.31
C LYS A 19 -10.44 -5.54 1.43
N PRO A 20 -10.14 -6.81 1.15
CA PRO A 20 -9.09 -7.14 0.21
C PRO A 20 -9.46 -6.62 -1.18
N ILE A 21 -8.48 -6.08 -1.88
CA ILE A 21 -8.65 -5.65 -3.25
C ILE A 21 -8.22 -6.81 -4.13
N ASP A 22 -9.17 -7.36 -4.87
CA ASP A 22 -8.92 -8.42 -5.82
C ASP A 22 -9.15 -7.86 -7.22
N ALA A 23 -8.07 -7.68 -7.96
CA ALA A 23 -8.12 -7.18 -9.32
C ALA A 23 -7.42 -8.17 -10.23
N PRO A 24 -8.16 -9.10 -10.86
CA PRO A 24 -7.54 -10.06 -11.78
C PRO A 24 -6.96 -9.35 -12.98
N VAL A 25 -5.73 -9.68 -13.32
CA VAL A 25 -5.02 -9.14 -14.48
C VAL A 25 -4.86 -10.24 -15.52
N GLU A 26 -5.61 -10.15 -16.61
CA GLU A 26 -5.56 -11.14 -17.69
C GLU A 26 -4.57 -10.74 -18.78
N LYS A 27 -4.43 -9.43 -19.04
CA LYS A 27 -3.56 -8.90 -20.08
C LYS A 27 -2.60 -7.88 -19.50
N PHE A 28 -1.46 -7.71 -20.15
CA PHE A 28 -0.48 -6.71 -19.75
C PHE A 28 -1.07 -5.29 -19.76
N ASP A 29 -1.87 -4.96 -20.78
CA ASP A 29 -2.52 -3.65 -20.90
C ASP A 29 -3.41 -3.32 -19.72
N ASP A 30 -3.89 -4.34 -19.02
CA ASP A 30 -4.80 -4.19 -17.89
C ASP A 30 -4.06 -3.92 -16.56
N LEU A 31 -2.72 -3.86 -16.59
CA LEU A 31 -1.94 -3.64 -15.38
C LEU A 31 -2.07 -2.22 -14.81
N LYS A 32 -2.43 -1.25 -15.65
CA LYS A 32 -2.53 0.15 -15.21
C LYS A 32 -3.62 0.32 -14.14
N ALA A 33 -4.79 -0.25 -14.37
CA ALA A 33 -5.88 -0.14 -13.41
C ALA A 33 -5.55 -0.79 -12.06
N PRO A 34 -5.01 -2.02 -11.99
CA PRO A 34 -4.56 -2.61 -10.73
C PRO A 34 -3.48 -1.79 -10.03
N LEU A 35 -2.54 -1.22 -10.77
CA LEU A 35 -1.47 -0.39 -10.18
C LEU A 35 -2.03 0.88 -9.56
N LEU A 36 -2.97 1.55 -10.25
CA LEU A 36 -3.65 2.73 -9.72
C LEU A 36 -4.50 2.38 -8.51
N PHE A 37 -5.14 1.23 -8.54
CA PHE A 37 -5.93 0.72 -7.43
C PHE A 37 -5.05 0.47 -6.20
N GLN A 38 -3.89 -0.14 -6.42
CA GLN A 38 -2.92 -0.39 -5.36
C GLN A 38 -2.48 0.91 -4.70
N LEU A 39 -2.12 1.92 -5.50
CA LEU A 39 -1.72 3.22 -4.97
C LEU A 39 -2.85 3.87 -4.17
N LYS A 40 -4.06 3.81 -4.68
CA LYS A 40 -5.23 4.34 -3.98
C LYS A 40 -5.45 3.62 -2.64
N HIS A 41 -5.28 2.30 -2.64
CA HIS A 41 -5.39 1.50 -1.44
C HIS A 41 -4.31 1.87 -0.41
N GLU A 42 -3.06 2.02 -0.85
CA GLU A 42 -1.98 2.43 0.04
C GLU A 42 -2.22 3.80 0.67
N LYS A 43 -2.73 4.74 -0.10
CA LYS A 43 -3.10 6.06 0.41
C LYS A 43 -4.23 5.99 1.43
N LEU A 44 -5.19 5.11 1.21
CA LEU A 44 -6.27 4.88 2.16
C LEU A 44 -5.74 4.33 3.47
N VAL A 45 -4.86 3.33 3.41
CA VAL A 45 -4.24 2.75 4.60
C VAL A 45 -3.44 3.81 5.37
N THR A 46 -2.68 4.64 4.67
CA THR A 46 -1.93 5.74 5.29
C THR A 46 -2.87 6.68 6.03
N SER A 47 -3.97 7.05 5.39
CA SER A 47 -4.99 7.93 5.96
C SER A 47 -5.57 7.36 7.25
N LEU A 48 -5.89 6.07 7.25
CA LEU A 48 -6.42 5.37 8.42
C LEU A 48 -5.40 5.33 9.56
N ILE A 49 -4.15 5.05 9.24
CA ILE A 49 -3.06 5.04 10.23
C ILE A 49 -2.91 6.42 10.86
N MET A 50 -2.92 7.48 10.05
CA MET A 50 -2.78 8.85 10.54
C MET A 50 -3.95 9.25 11.43
N ASN A 51 -5.15 8.82 11.11
CA ASN A 51 -6.32 9.08 11.94
C ASN A 51 -6.19 8.42 13.32
N ILE A 52 -5.74 7.18 13.35
CA ILE A 52 -5.51 6.46 14.60
C ILE A 52 -4.40 7.13 15.40
N TYR A 53 -3.35 7.56 14.72
CA TYR A 53 -2.24 8.27 15.34
C TYR A 53 -2.70 9.54 16.05
N GLU A 54 -3.51 10.34 15.38
CA GLU A 54 -4.06 11.57 15.95
C GLU A 54 -4.93 11.31 17.18
N GLU A 55 -5.76 10.27 17.13
CA GLU A 55 -6.57 9.88 18.29
C GLU A 55 -5.69 9.41 19.46
N ALA A 56 -4.65 8.65 19.17
CA ALA A 56 -3.71 8.21 20.19
C ALA A 56 -2.97 9.39 20.82
N LEU A 57 -2.62 10.41 20.05
CA LEU A 57 -2.01 11.63 20.58
C LEU A 57 -2.96 12.35 21.53
N LYS A 58 -4.23 12.48 21.16
CA LYS A 58 -5.23 13.13 22.00
C LYS A 58 -5.40 12.42 23.34
N GLU A 59 -5.31 11.11 23.35
CA GLU A 59 -5.42 10.28 24.53
C GLU A 59 -4.11 10.09 25.28
N HIS A 60 -3.03 10.68 24.79
CA HIS A 60 -1.67 10.52 25.31
C HIS A 60 -1.22 9.05 25.36
N ASN A 61 -1.69 8.26 24.40
CA ASN A 61 -1.33 6.85 24.32
C ASN A 61 -0.02 6.68 23.56
N HIS A 62 1.07 6.81 24.29
CA HIS A 62 2.41 6.77 23.69
C HIS A 62 2.82 5.40 23.17
N MET A 63 2.24 4.32 23.69
CA MET A 63 2.51 2.98 23.16
C MET A 63 1.97 2.84 21.75
N VAL A 64 0.76 3.33 21.51
CA VAL A 64 0.14 3.26 20.19
C VAL A 64 0.87 4.15 19.19
N THR A 65 1.20 5.40 19.57
CA THR A 65 1.92 6.29 18.65
C THR A 65 3.29 5.72 18.30
N ARG A 66 3.99 5.16 19.27
CA ARG A 66 5.30 4.55 19.04
C ARG A 66 5.24 3.35 18.11
N PHE A 67 4.22 2.51 18.26
CA PHE A 67 3.99 1.38 17.37
C PHE A 67 3.67 1.86 15.95
N LEU A 68 2.83 2.88 15.83
CA LEU A 68 2.42 3.40 14.54
C LEU A 68 3.53 4.13 13.79
N ASP A 69 4.53 4.67 14.49
CA ASP A 69 5.67 5.33 13.84
C ASP A 69 6.33 4.43 12.80
N TRP A 70 6.53 3.17 13.15
CA TRP A 70 7.09 2.19 12.22
C TRP A 70 6.20 1.99 11.00
N PHE A 71 4.88 1.88 11.22
CA PHE A 71 3.92 1.70 10.13
C PHE A 71 3.84 2.92 9.22
N ILE A 72 3.98 4.12 9.78
CA ILE A 72 4.01 5.36 9.00
C ILE A 72 5.20 5.34 8.04
N ASP A 73 6.37 4.97 8.54
CA ASP A 73 7.57 4.87 7.71
C ASP A 73 7.40 3.82 6.61
N GLU A 74 6.86 2.66 6.96
CA GLU A 74 6.60 1.59 5.99
C GLU A 74 5.57 2.00 4.94
N GLN A 75 4.51 2.70 5.35
CA GLN A 75 3.51 3.19 4.40
C GLN A 75 4.05 4.24 3.45
N PHE A 76 4.96 5.07 3.92
CA PHE A 76 5.64 6.03 3.07
C PHE A 76 6.40 5.30 1.94
N GLU A 77 7.11 4.23 2.30
CA GLU A 77 7.83 3.41 1.31
C GLU A 77 6.86 2.68 0.38
N GLU A 78 5.75 2.16 0.89
CA GLU A 78 4.75 1.48 0.07
C GLU A 78 4.12 2.42 -0.96
N GLU A 79 3.78 3.65 -0.58
CA GLU A 79 3.26 4.63 -1.52
C GLU A 79 4.30 5.01 -2.57
N LYS A 80 5.54 5.16 -2.15
CA LYS A 80 6.66 5.47 -3.06
C LYS A 80 6.84 4.37 -4.08
N HIS A 81 6.88 3.12 -3.65
CA HIS A 81 7.02 1.96 -4.54
C HIS A 81 5.86 1.86 -5.52
N SER A 82 4.63 2.10 -5.04
CA SER A 82 3.45 2.06 -5.90
C SER A 82 3.51 3.13 -6.99
N LYS A 83 3.95 4.34 -6.65
CA LYS A 83 4.13 5.41 -7.62
C LYS A 83 5.23 5.07 -8.63
N GLU A 84 6.35 4.53 -8.17
CA GLU A 84 7.45 4.12 -9.04
C GLU A 84 7.01 3.05 -10.03
N LEU A 85 6.19 2.09 -9.60
CA LEU A 85 5.67 1.06 -10.48
C LEU A 85 4.79 1.64 -11.59
N ILE A 86 3.95 2.61 -11.25
CA ILE A 86 3.10 3.28 -12.23
C ILE A 86 3.96 4.05 -13.23
N ASP A 87 4.94 4.80 -12.75
CA ASP A 87 5.84 5.58 -13.60
C ASP A 87 6.64 4.68 -14.55
N ARG A 88 7.13 3.56 -14.03
CA ARG A 88 7.86 2.58 -14.86
C ARG A 88 6.94 1.91 -15.88
N TYR A 89 5.72 1.57 -15.47
CA TYR A 89 4.75 1.02 -16.40
C TYR A 89 4.50 1.97 -17.57
N GLU A 90 4.26 3.25 -17.28
CA GLU A 90 3.99 4.25 -18.30
C GLU A 90 5.20 4.46 -19.21
N LEU A 91 6.40 4.48 -18.64
CA LEU A 91 7.63 4.63 -19.40
C LEU A 91 7.87 3.45 -20.32
N LEU A 92 7.68 2.22 -19.85
CA LEU A 92 7.96 1.00 -20.60
C LEU A 92 6.85 0.66 -21.61
N CYS A 93 5.64 1.15 -21.42
CA CYS A 93 4.56 0.95 -22.39
C CYS A 93 4.82 1.62 -23.73
N ASP A 94 5.68 2.63 -23.75
CA ASP A 94 6.07 3.30 -25.01
C ASP A 94 7.04 2.47 -25.84
N SER A 95 7.51 1.35 -25.32
CA SER A 95 8.47 0.46 -25.98
C SER A 95 7.94 -0.98 -25.95
N GLY A 96 7.78 -1.60 -27.12
CA GLY A 96 7.31 -2.99 -27.21
C GLY A 96 8.19 -4.00 -26.48
N LEU A 97 9.49 -3.71 -26.34
CA LEU A 97 10.42 -4.57 -25.60
C LEU A 97 10.37 -4.34 -24.10
N GLY A 98 9.93 -3.15 -23.68
CA GLY A 98 9.84 -2.80 -22.28
C GLY A 98 8.79 -3.56 -21.53
N LEU A 99 7.72 -4.02 -22.20
CA LEU A 99 6.61 -4.72 -21.58
C LEU A 99 7.03 -6.03 -20.90
N ALA A 100 7.83 -6.83 -21.58
CA ALA A 100 8.32 -8.11 -21.02
C ALA A 100 9.22 -7.88 -19.81
N LYS A 101 10.04 -6.85 -19.85
CA LYS A 101 10.92 -6.49 -18.75
C LYS A 101 10.14 -6.06 -17.53
N PHE A 102 9.09 -5.26 -17.71
CA PHE A 102 8.23 -4.80 -16.63
C PHE A 102 7.50 -5.98 -15.95
N ASP A 103 6.97 -6.90 -16.74
CA ASP A 103 6.31 -8.09 -16.22
C ASP A 103 7.25 -8.92 -15.34
N LYS A 104 8.51 -9.06 -15.78
CA LYS A 104 9.53 -9.75 -15.00
C LYS A 104 9.79 -9.06 -13.67
N GLU A 105 9.92 -7.73 -13.68
CA GLU A 105 10.14 -6.96 -12.45
C GLU A 105 9.00 -7.09 -11.45
N LEU A 106 7.77 -7.13 -11.92
CA LEU A 106 6.61 -7.34 -11.06
C LEU A 106 6.66 -8.69 -10.35
N LYS A 107 7.09 -9.72 -11.07
CA LYS A 107 7.23 -11.07 -10.50
C LYS A 107 8.34 -11.14 -9.47
N GLU A 108 9.42 -10.40 -9.65
CA GLU A 108 10.56 -10.37 -8.73
C GLU A 108 10.27 -9.56 -7.47
N ARG A 109 9.28 -8.68 -7.49
CA ARG A 109 8.96 -7.82 -6.38
C ARG A 109 8.38 -8.55 -5.17
N LYS A 110 7.85 -9.73 -5.36
CA LYS A 110 7.26 -10.48 -4.24
C LYS A 110 8.29 -10.75 -3.13
#